data_ab5f934cba25ae3caa94e5c675cf8cac
#
_entry.id   ab5f934cba25ae3caa94e5c675cf8cac
#
_cell.length_a   1.000
_cell.length_b   1.000
_cell.length_c   1.000
_cell.angle_alpha   90.00
_cell.angle_beta   90.00
_cell.angle_gamma   90.00
#
_symmetry.space_group_name_H-M   'P 1'
#
loop_
_entity.id
_entity.type
_entity.pdbx_description
1 polymer ?
#
loop_
_entity_poly.entity_id
_entity_poly.type
_entity_poly.pdbx_seq_one_letter_code
_entity_poly.pdbx_strand_id
1 'polypeptide(L)'
;RESVKHSVRSPALANKVIVIDPSWGGEFTGESANGVVESEIVFDLAQRLEGRLIALGVNVVLTRSANNSPLEIDRIKVANSVNADLVIALKVDSYKNENANGVATYFYGRDDKGVRSVVGERFANLIQREICARTDLLNCQTHAKSWDLLRLTVAPTVRIDLGYLSNPRDAKRLATAAFRDQLAEAMIVAIQRLYLSAEDDAKTGTLKISDLRRAGLRN
;
A
#
# COMPACT_ATOMS: atom_id res chain seq x y z
N ARG A 1 15.11 16.26 -34.84
CA ARG A 1 14.15 16.15 -33.71
C ARG A 1 14.58 14.94 -32.88
N GLU A 2 15.38 15.15 -31.86
CA GLU A 2 15.71 14.13 -30.87
C GLU A 2 14.47 13.83 -30.03
N SER A 3 14.01 12.59 -30.06
CA SER A 3 12.99 12.10 -29.15
C SER A 3 13.65 11.95 -27.76
N VAL A 4 13.37 12.86 -26.86
CA VAL A 4 13.72 12.71 -25.44
C VAL A 4 12.92 11.52 -24.90
N LYS A 5 13.57 10.35 -24.85
CA LYS A 5 13.05 9.19 -24.10
C LYS A 5 13.18 9.53 -22.62
N HIS A 6 12.12 10.06 -22.03
CA HIS A 6 12.03 10.12 -20.58
C HIS A 6 11.91 8.68 -20.06
N SER A 7 13.03 8.12 -19.67
CA SER A 7 13.07 6.86 -18.92
C SER A 7 12.56 7.16 -17.49
N VAL A 8 11.30 6.85 -17.25
CA VAL A 8 10.65 6.96 -15.91
C VAL A 8 11.06 5.80 -14.99
N ARG A 9 12.16 5.12 -15.26
CA ARG A 9 12.65 4.04 -14.40
C ARG A 9 13.36 4.63 -13.19
N SER A 10 12.83 4.32 -11.99
CA SER A 10 13.58 4.52 -10.75
C SER A 10 14.64 3.41 -10.66
N PRO A 11 15.96 3.72 -10.71
CA PRO A 11 16.99 2.68 -10.66
C PRO A 11 16.89 1.79 -9.41
N ALA A 12 16.40 2.34 -8.30
CA ALA A 12 16.25 1.63 -7.03
C ALA A 12 15.10 0.60 -7.05
N LEU A 13 14.13 0.73 -7.96
CA LEU A 13 12.97 -0.16 -8.10
C LEU A 13 13.13 -1.14 -9.26
N ALA A 14 14.06 -0.90 -10.19
CA ALA A 14 14.26 -1.77 -11.33
C ALA A 14 14.55 -3.21 -10.89
N ASN A 15 13.81 -4.16 -11.47
CA ASN A 15 13.91 -5.61 -11.20
C ASN A 15 13.46 -6.06 -9.80
N LYS A 16 12.94 -5.19 -8.94
CA LYS A 16 12.29 -5.61 -7.71
C LYS A 16 11.06 -6.45 -8.00
N VAL A 17 10.80 -7.44 -7.15
CA VAL A 17 9.60 -8.27 -7.20
C VAL A 17 8.65 -7.80 -6.11
N ILE A 18 7.51 -7.23 -6.49
CA ILE A 18 6.49 -6.78 -5.54
C ILE A 18 5.22 -7.61 -5.75
N VAL A 19 4.77 -8.24 -4.69
CA VAL A 19 3.50 -8.95 -4.68
C VAL A 19 2.40 -8.04 -4.16
N ILE A 20 1.28 -7.99 -4.86
CA ILE A 20 0.07 -7.30 -4.42
C ILE A 20 -0.99 -8.36 -4.14
N ASP A 21 -1.52 -8.34 -2.94
CA ASP A 21 -2.58 -9.24 -2.47
C ASP A 21 -3.91 -8.50 -2.30
N PRO A 22 -4.80 -8.53 -3.31
CA PRO A 22 -6.13 -7.91 -3.23
C PRO A 22 -7.16 -8.82 -2.55
N SER A 23 -6.84 -9.36 -1.42
CA SER A 23 -7.57 -10.27 -0.51
C SER A 23 -8.71 -11.11 -1.13
N TRP A 24 -9.94 -10.62 -1.18
CA TRP A 24 -11.15 -11.34 -1.59
C TRP A 24 -11.41 -11.28 -3.10
N GLY A 25 -12.10 -12.28 -3.65
CA GLY A 25 -12.49 -12.32 -5.06
C GLY A 25 -13.38 -13.51 -5.39
N GLY A 26 -13.78 -13.64 -6.65
CA GLY A 26 -14.66 -14.72 -7.10
C GLY A 26 -15.97 -14.77 -6.31
N GLU A 27 -16.29 -15.94 -5.77
CA GLU A 27 -17.49 -16.15 -4.94
C GLU A 27 -17.41 -15.49 -3.55
N PHE A 28 -16.20 -15.16 -3.07
CA PHE A 28 -15.97 -14.52 -1.78
C PHE A 28 -15.72 -13.02 -2.00
N THR A 29 -16.78 -12.25 -1.95
CA THR A 29 -16.75 -10.81 -2.24
C THR A 29 -16.18 -9.96 -1.11
N GLY A 30 -15.92 -10.54 0.06
CA GLY A 30 -15.56 -9.80 1.26
C GLY A 30 -16.71 -8.96 1.79
N GLU A 31 -16.42 -7.85 2.42
CA GLU A 31 -17.42 -6.93 2.96
C GLU A 31 -18.20 -6.22 1.85
N SER A 32 -19.48 -5.95 2.13
CA SER A 32 -20.35 -5.20 1.22
C SER A 32 -21.27 -4.30 2.03
N ALA A 33 -21.24 -3.01 1.78
CA ALA A 33 -22.11 -2.01 2.40
C ALA A 33 -22.15 -0.73 1.56
N ASN A 34 -23.19 0.06 1.72
CA ASN A 34 -23.36 1.36 1.02
C ASN A 34 -23.21 1.26 -0.52
N GLY A 35 -23.59 0.12 -1.12
CA GLY A 35 -23.49 -0.12 -2.56
C GLY A 35 -22.08 -0.36 -3.10
N VAL A 36 -21.13 -0.66 -2.22
CA VAL A 36 -19.73 -0.92 -2.56
C VAL A 36 -19.35 -2.31 -2.08
N VAL A 37 -18.51 -3.01 -2.85
CA VAL A 37 -18.04 -4.38 -2.59
C VAL A 37 -16.53 -4.37 -2.43
N GLU A 38 -16.02 -4.97 -1.35
CA GLU A 38 -14.59 -4.98 -1.03
C GLU A 38 -13.74 -5.55 -2.17
N SER A 39 -14.10 -6.74 -2.68
CA SER A 39 -13.31 -7.43 -3.70
C SER A 39 -13.13 -6.63 -5.00
N GLU A 40 -14.10 -5.80 -5.36
CA GLU A 40 -14.03 -4.92 -6.53
C GLU A 40 -13.07 -3.76 -6.30
N ILE A 41 -13.17 -3.13 -5.13
CA ILE A 41 -12.32 -1.99 -4.75
C ILE A 41 -10.85 -2.39 -4.66
N VAL A 42 -10.56 -3.48 -3.94
CA VAL A 42 -9.16 -3.90 -3.73
C VAL A 42 -8.53 -4.43 -5.01
N PHE A 43 -9.32 -5.06 -5.91
CA PHE A 43 -8.80 -5.52 -7.19
C PHE A 43 -8.53 -4.36 -8.17
N ASP A 44 -9.47 -3.41 -8.29
CA ASP A 44 -9.26 -2.20 -9.11
C ASP A 44 -8.02 -1.41 -8.61
N LEU A 45 -7.85 -1.28 -7.30
CA LEU A 45 -6.68 -0.62 -6.74
C LEU A 45 -5.39 -1.40 -7.01
N ALA A 46 -5.43 -2.74 -6.92
CA ALA A 46 -4.29 -3.59 -7.25
C ALA A 46 -3.86 -3.41 -8.70
N GLN A 47 -4.79 -3.36 -9.65
CA GLN A 47 -4.49 -3.12 -11.08
C GLN A 47 -3.88 -1.73 -11.32
N ARG A 48 -4.35 -0.70 -10.59
CA ARG A 48 -3.78 0.67 -10.66
C ARG A 48 -2.34 0.70 -10.15
N LEU A 49 -2.05 -0.02 -9.06
CA LEU A 49 -0.70 -0.18 -8.53
C LEU A 49 0.18 -0.96 -9.49
N GLU A 50 -0.30 -2.10 -10.01
CA GLU A 50 0.41 -2.94 -10.97
C GLU A 50 0.89 -2.13 -12.18
N GLY A 51 -0.01 -1.40 -12.83
CA GLY A 51 0.35 -0.60 -14.01
C GLY A 51 1.42 0.45 -13.72
N ARG A 52 1.32 1.14 -12.59
CA ARG A 52 2.29 2.15 -12.16
C ARG A 52 3.65 1.54 -11.80
N LEU A 53 3.67 0.40 -11.11
CA LEU A 53 4.89 -0.30 -10.72
C LEU A 53 5.62 -0.89 -11.93
N ILE A 54 4.90 -1.47 -12.88
CA ILE A 54 5.47 -1.98 -14.14
C ILE A 54 6.13 -0.83 -14.91
N ALA A 55 5.51 0.35 -14.96
CA ALA A 55 6.09 1.54 -15.59
C ALA A 55 7.41 1.98 -14.93
N LEU A 56 7.61 1.70 -13.65
CA LEU A 56 8.84 1.94 -12.90
C LEU A 56 9.88 0.81 -13.04
N GLY A 57 9.58 -0.25 -13.78
CA GLY A 57 10.47 -1.39 -14.01
C GLY A 57 10.42 -2.47 -12.94
N VAL A 58 9.36 -2.49 -12.13
CA VAL A 58 9.10 -3.52 -11.11
C VAL A 58 8.47 -4.74 -11.77
N ASN A 59 8.85 -5.94 -11.29
CA ASN A 59 8.15 -7.18 -11.59
C ASN A 59 6.99 -7.34 -10.59
N VAL A 60 5.76 -7.25 -11.08
CA VAL A 60 4.57 -7.32 -10.21
C VAL A 60 3.91 -8.68 -10.33
N VAL A 61 3.49 -9.23 -9.20
CA VAL A 61 2.71 -10.45 -9.11
C VAL A 61 1.45 -10.19 -8.30
N LEU A 62 0.28 -10.48 -8.88
CA LEU A 62 -0.98 -10.48 -8.14
C LEU A 62 -1.23 -11.87 -7.56
N THR A 63 -1.71 -11.96 -6.32
CA THR A 63 -2.00 -13.25 -5.67
C THR A 63 -3.26 -13.92 -6.21
N ARG A 64 -4.08 -13.19 -6.95
CA ARG A 64 -5.29 -13.69 -7.60
C ARG A 64 -5.61 -12.97 -8.90
N SER A 65 -6.43 -13.61 -9.72
CA SER A 65 -7.14 -12.96 -10.83
C SER A 65 -8.46 -12.31 -10.38
N ALA A 66 -9.18 -11.69 -11.31
CA ALA A 66 -10.47 -11.05 -11.00
C ALA A 66 -11.51 -12.02 -10.43
N ASN A 67 -11.52 -13.26 -10.94
CA ASN A 67 -12.62 -14.21 -10.78
C ASN A 67 -12.30 -15.38 -9.83
N ASN A 68 -11.22 -15.33 -9.08
CA ASN A 68 -10.89 -16.38 -8.10
C ASN A 68 -10.60 -15.81 -6.72
N SER A 69 -10.71 -16.67 -5.71
CA SER A 69 -10.43 -16.34 -4.32
C SER A 69 -9.59 -17.44 -3.68
N PRO A 70 -8.27 -17.45 -3.91
CA PRO A 70 -7.38 -18.39 -3.24
C PRO A 70 -7.44 -18.22 -1.73
N LEU A 71 -7.27 -19.30 -0.98
CA LEU A 71 -7.13 -19.25 0.47
C LEU A 71 -5.93 -18.38 0.87
N GLU A 72 -5.96 -17.77 2.05
CA GLU A 72 -4.85 -16.93 2.53
C GLU A 72 -3.53 -17.68 2.51
N ILE A 73 -3.52 -18.94 2.91
CA ILE A 73 -2.31 -19.75 2.88
C ILE A 73 -1.74 -19.95 1.46
N ASP A 74 -2.58 -20.01 0.45
CA ASP A 74 -2.14 -20.17 -0.94
C ASP A 74 -1.61 -18.84 -1.49
N ARG A 75 -2.20 -17.71 -1.10
CA ARG A 75 -1.67 -16.38 -1.42
C ARG A 75 -0.29 -16.15 -0.79
N ILE A 76 -0.10 -16.61 0.46
CA ILE A 76 1.21 -16.59 1.14
C ILE A 76 2.23 -17.46 0.37
N LYS A 77 1.84 -18.67 -0.07
CA LYS A 77 2.71 -19.53 -0.89
C LYS A 77 3.12 -18.85 -2.20
N VAL A 78 2.21 -18.18 -2.89
CA VAL A 78 2.53 -17.41 -4.10
C VAL A 78 3.60 -16.36 -3.78
N ALA A 79 3.41 -15.55 -2.75
CA ALA A 79 4.37 -14.52 -2.36
C ALA A 79 5.76 -15.10 -2.03
N ASN A 80 5.81 -16.23 -1.33
CA ASN A 80 7.07 -16.88 -0.95
C ASN A 80 7.75 -17.56 -2.15
N SER A 81 6.98 -18.10 -3.11
CA SER A 81 7.53 -18.83 -4.27
C SER A 81 8.23 -17.93 -5.29
N VAL A 82 7.86 -16.66 -5.37
CA VAL A 82 8.42 -15.70 -6.33
C VAL A 82 9.60 -14.91 -5.76
N ASN A 83 10.06 -15.21 -4.55
CA ASN A 83 11.11 -14.46 -3.85
C ASN A 83 10.82 -12.95 -3.83
N ALA A 84 9.63 -12.58 -3.37
CA ALA A 84 9.21 -11.20 -3.31
C ALA A 84 10.18 -10.32 -2.50
N ASP A 85 10.45 -9.11 -2.97
CA ASP A 85 11.14 -8.08 -2.19
C ASP A 85 10.20 -7.38 -1.20
N LEU A 86 8.89 -7.37 -1.52
CA LEU A 86 7.85 -6.68 -0.75
C LEU A 86 6.48 -7.28 -1.05
N VAL A 87 5.63 -7.36 -0.03
CA VAL A 87 4.23 -7.78 -0.18
C VAL A 87 3.29 -6.70 0.36
N ILE A 88 2.28 -6.37 -0.43
CA ILE A 88 1.27 -5.37 -0.11
C ILE A 88 -0.10 -6.03 -0.15
N ALA A 89 -0.73 -6.19 1.02
CA ALA A 89 -2.08 -6.71 1.12
C ALA A 89 -3.08 -5.56 1.24
N LEU A 90 -4.08 -5.56 0.38
CA LEU A 90 -5.14 -4.57 0.32
C LEU A 90 -6.42 -5.13 0.90
N LYS A 91 -7.04 -4.37 1.79
CA LYS A 91 -8.29 -4.73 2.43
C LYS A 91 -9.16 -3.49 2.64
N VAL A 92 -10.47 -3.70 2.69
CA VAL A 92 -11.44 -2.73 3.21
C VAL A 92 -12.21 -3.41 4.32
N ASP A 93 -12.46 -2.71 5.40
CA ASP A 93 -13.11 -3.28 6.59
C ASP A 93 -14.59 -2.88 6.67
N SER A 94 -15.29 -3.49 7.60
CA SER A 94 -16.65 -3.14 8.00
C SER A 94 -16.81 -3.32 9.50
N TYR A 95 -17.61 -2.48 10.14
CA TYR A 95 -17.81 -2.55 11.58
C TYR A 95 -19.25 -2.24 11.94
N LYS A 96 -19.72 -2.78 13.07
CA LYS A 96 -21.11 -2.58 13.56
C LYS A 96 -21.46 -1.11 13.80
N ASN A 97 -20.47 -0.31 14.22
CA ASN A 97 -20.61 1.13 14.37
C ASN A 97 -20.22 1.81 13.06
N GLU A 98 -21.19 2.39 12.37
CA GLU A 98 -21.00 3.12 11.11
C GLU A 98 -20.13 4.38 11.24
N ASN A 99 -19.82 4.83 12.46
CA ASN A 99 -18.88 5.93 12.69
C ASN A 99 -17.41 5.47 12.60
N ALA A 100 -17.11 4.17 12.61
CA ALA A 100 -15.77 3.68 12.35
C ALA A 100 -15.35 4.08 10.94
N ASN A 101 -14.19 4.75 10.80
CA ASN A 101 -13.70 5.27 9.53
C ASN A 101 -12.18 5.43 9.55
N GLY A 102 -11.57 5.60 8.38
CA GLY A 102 -10.16 5.91 8.26
C GLY A 102 -9.28 4.74 7.84
N VAL A 103 -8.00 5.01 7.65
CA VAL A 103 -6.99 4.06 7.16
C VAL A 103 -6.06 3.61 8.28
N ALA A 104 -5.78 2.31 8.32
CA ALA A 104 -4.79 1.71 9.20
C ALA A 104 -3.83 0.83 8.42
N THR A 105 -2.57 0.75 8.85
CA THR A 105 -1.57 -0.15 8.30
C THR A 105 -1.06 -1.12 9.34
N TYR A 106 -0.75 -2.33 8.91
CA TYR A 106 -0.32 -3.41 9.80
C TYR A 106 0.94 -4.08 9.28
N PHE A 107 1.87 -4.37 10.18
CA PHE A 107 3.10 -5.09 9.90
C PHE A 107 3.34 -6.21 10.91
N TYR A 108 4.24 -7.14 10.61
CA TYR A 108 4.57 -8.20 11.55
C TYR A 108 5.29 -7.66 12.78
N GLY A 109 4.72 -7.95 13.94
CA GLY A 109 5.35 -7.68 15.23
C GLY A 109 4.62 -8.34 16.38
N ARG A 110 5.37 -8.62 17.44
CA ARG A 110 4.90 -9.16 18.70
C ARG A 110 5.54 -8.38 19.85
N ASP A 111 4.79 -7.50 20.44
CA ASP A 111 5.27 -6.63 21.52
C ASP A 111 5.68 -7.41 22.76
N ASP A 112 4.97 -8.52 23.07
CA ASP A 112 5.26 -9.44 24.17
C ASP A 112 6.62 -10.16 24.04
N LYS A 113 7.19 -10.22 22.83
CA LYS A 113 8.47 -10.88 22.52
C LYS A 113 9.54 -9.94 21.96
N GLY A 114 9.24 -8.68 21.80
CA GLY A 114 10.14 -7.71 21.18
C GLY A 114 10.54 -8.03 19.73
N VAL A 115 9.78 -8.91 19.05
CA VAL A 115 10.06 -9.34 17.67
C VAL A 115 9.22 -8.51 16.71
N ARG A 116 9.86 -7.94 15.70
CA ARG A 116 9.19 -7.17 14.65
C ARG A 116 9.95 -7.17 13.33
N SER A 117 9.21 -6.99 12.23
CA SER A 117 9.78 -6.72 10.92
C SER A 117 10.16 -5.24 10.83
N VAL A 118 11.46 -4.94 10.88
CA VAL A 118 11.97 -3.55 10.81
C VAL A 118 11.61 -2.89 9.47
N VAL A 119 11.79 -3.62 8.37
CA VAL A 119 11.43 -3.11 7.03
C VAL A 119 9.91 -2.99 6.88
N GLY A 120 9.15 -3.97 7.38
CA GLY A 120 7.69 -3.93 7.37
C GLY A 120 7.14 -2.74 8.17
N GLU A 121 7.68 -2.46 9.36
CA GLU A 121 7.33 -1.30 10.17
C GLU A 121 7.62 0.03 9.45
N ARG A 122 8.83 0.16 8.89
CA ARG A 122 9.20 1.35 8.12
C ARG A 122 8.26 1.56 6.93
N PHE A 123 7.96 0.49 6.19
CA PHE A 123 7.07 0.57 5.04
C PHE A 123 5.63 0.90 5.42
N ALA A 124 5.09 0.27 6.48
CA ALA A 124 3.76 0.57 6.99
C ALA A 124 3.64 2.05 7.41
N ASN A 125 4.64 2.60 8.09
CA ASN A 125 4.67 4.02 8.46
C ASN A 125 4.75 4.94 7.24
N LEU A 126 5.51 4.57 6.20
CA LEU A 126 5.57 5.33 4.96
C LEU A 126 4.22 5.35 4.25
N ILE A 127 3.56 4.19 4.09
CA ILE A 127 2.23 4.09 3.49
C ILE A 127 1.21 4.91 4.27
N GLN A 128 1.15 4.74 5.59
CA GLN A 128 0.24 5.49 6.44
C GLN A 128 0.41 7.01 6.27
N ARG A 129 1.65 7.47 6.30
CA ARG A 129 2.00 8.88 6.11
C ARG A 129 1.55 9.41 4.74
N GLU A 130 1.88 8.68 3.67
CA GLU A 130 1.62 9.15 2.31
C GLU A 130 0.13 9.14 1.96
N ILE A 131 -0.63 8.16 2.45
CA ILE A 131 -2.08 8.13 2.29
C ILE A 131 -2.72 9.30 3.05
N CYS A 132 -2.39 9.49 4.33
CA CYS A 132 -2.96 10.58 5.14
C CYS A 132 -2.55 11.98 4.66
N ALA A 133 -1.40 12.11 3.99
CA ALA A 133 -0.94 13.38 3.43
C ALA A 133 -1.66 13.75 2.12
N ARG A 134 -2.22 12.77 1.40
CA ARG A 134 -2.85 12.97 0.07
C ARG A 134 -4.34 12.76 0.06
N THR A 135 -4.89 12.23 1.14
CA THR A 135 -6.33 11.98 1.28
C THR A 135 -6.84 12.58 2.58
N ASP A 136 -8.15 12.68 2.70
CA ASP A 136 -8.83 13.13 3.90
C ASP A 136 -9.30 11.95 4.79
N LEU A 137 -8.70 10.75 4.63
CA LEU A 137 -8.96 9.62 5.51
C LEU A 137 -8.40 9.89 6.90
N LEU A 138 -9.18 9.50 7.91
CA LEU A 138 -8.72 9.56 9.30
C LEU A 138 -7.50 8.65 9.48
N ASN A 139 -6.47 9.16 10.14
CA ASN A 139 -5.27 8.40 10.46
C ASN A 139 -5.52 7.46 11.66
N CYS A 140 -5.74 6.17 11.38
CA CYS A 140 -5.91 5.12 12.39
C CYS A 140 -4.58 4.46 12.79
N GLN A 141 -3.43 5.07 12.45
CA GLN A 141 -2.09 4.68 12.84
C GLN A 141 -1.60 3.37 12.22
N THR A 142 -0.37 3.02 12.58
CA THR A 142 0.33 1.79 12.19
C THR A 142 0.42 0.86 13.38
N HIS A 143 0.14 -0.45 13.18
CA HIS A 143 0.03 -1.42 14.26
C HIS A 143 0.84 -2.68 13.99
N ALA A 144 1.51 -3.19 15.04
CA ALA A 144 2.12 -4.51 15.01
C ALA A 144 1.06 -5.60 15.19
N LYS A 145 1.09 -6.64 14.34
CA LYS A 145 0.20 -7.81 14.42
C LYS A 145 0.96 -9.09 14.07
N SER A 146 0.47 -10.22 14.59
CA SER A 146 1.04 -11.54 14.33
C SER A 146 0.11 -12.43 13.48
N TRP A 147 -0.70 -11.81 12.62
CA TRP A 147 -1.58 -12.55 11.69
C TRP A 147 -0.76 -13.39 10.72
N ASP A 148 -1.34 -14.49 10.24
CA ASP A 148 -0.63 -15.49 9.43
C ASP A 148 -0.04 -14.88 8.15
N LEU A 149 -0.76 -14.03 7.45
CA LEU A 149 -0.23 -13.33 6.29
C LEU A 149 1.06 -12.56 6.60
N LEU A 150 1.09 -11.84 7.73
CA LEU A 150 2.26 -11.04 8.12
C LEU A 150 3.41 -11.91 8.65
N ARG A 151 3.09 -13.00 9.34
CA ARG A 151 4.03 -13.88 10.05
C ARG A 151 4.66 -14.93 9.15
N LEU A 152 3.91 -15.49 8.20
CA LEU A 152 4.33 -16.63 7.36
C LEU A 152 4.89 -16.17 6.01
N THR A 153 4.67 -14.92 5.64
CA THR A 153 5.31 -14.35 4.44
C THR A 153 6.76 -13.99 4.76
N VAL A 154 7.68 -14.51 3.96
CA VAL A 154 9.13 -14.30 4.15
C VAL A 154 9.55 -12.87 3.88
N ALA A 155 9.00 -12.26 2.82
CA ALA A 155 9.26 -10.87 2.47
C ALA A 155 8.63 -9.90 3.48
N PRO A 156 9.18 -8.69 3.64
CA PRO A 156 8.49 -7.62 4.36
C PRO A 156 7.08 -7.43 3.82
N THR A 157 6.09 -7.55 4.69
CA THR A 157 4.66 -7.52 4.33
C THR A 157 3.95 -6.46 5.12
N VAL A 158 3.11 -5.69 4.42
CA VAL A 158 2.19 -4.71 5.01
C VAL A 158 0.77 -5.00 4.54
N ARG A 159 -0.17 -5.09 5.48
CA ARG A 159 -1.61 -5.03 5.20
C ARG A 159 -2.09 -3.60 5.39
N ILE A 160 -2.95 -3.15 4.49
CA ILE A 160 -3.53 -1.82 4.48
C ILE A 160 -5.05 -1.97 4.52
N ASP A 161 -5.67 -1.55 5.61
CA ASP A 161 -7.12 -1.43 5.73
C ASP A 161 -7.49 0.00 5.30
N LEU A 162 -8.06 0.10 4.09
CA LEU A 162 -8.22 1.35 3.31
C LEU A 162 -9.40 2.21 3.74
N GLY A 163 -10.15 1.78 4.74
CA GLY A 163 -11.37 2.42 5.22
C GLY A 163 -12.43 1.40 5.59
N TYR A 164 -13.63 1.89 5.90
CA TYR A 164 -14.76 1.08 6.33
C TYR A 164 -15.94 1.23 5.38
N LEU A 165 -16.40 0.13 4.75
CA LEU A 165 -17.59 0.17 3.90
C LEU A 165 -18.88 0.45 4.68
N SER A 166 -18.90 0.11 5.97
CA SER A 166 -20.00 0.49 6.89
C SER A 166 -20.11 2.01 7.11
N ASN A 167 -19.04 2.76 6.88
CA ASN A 167 -19.06 4.21 6.96
C ASN A 167 -19.44 4.83 5.62
N PRO A 168 -20.55 5.61 5.52
CA PRO A 168 -21.00 6.17 4.25
C PRO A 168 -19.99 7.10 3.56
N ARG A 169 -19.15 7.80 4.33
CA ARG A 169 -18.12 8.70 3.77
C ARG A 169 -16.98 7.91 3.16
N ASP A 170 -16.45 6.91 3.85
CA ASP A 170 -15.39 6.06 3.34
C ASP A 170 -15.87 5.26 2.13
N ALA A 171 -17.08 4.67 2.19
CA ALA A 171 -17.67 3.97 1.06
C ALA A 171 -17.81 4.87 -0.18
N LYS A 172 -18.31 6.10 -0.01
CA LYS A 172 -18.43 7.07 -1.09
C LYS A 172 -17.07 7.42 -1.72
N ARG A 173 -16.03 7.61 -0.90
CA ARG A 173 -14.65 7.86 -1.38
C ARG A 173 -14.13 6.67 -2.18
N LEU A 174 -14.20 5.48 -1.59
CA LEU A 174 -13.71 4.23 -2.20
C LEU A 174 -14.43 3.90 -3.50
N ALA A 175 -15.72 4.21 -3.64
CA ALA A 175 -16.48 4.06 -4.87
C ALA A 175 -15.94 4.94 -6.02
N THR A 176 -15.22 6.03 -5.72
CA THR A 176 -14.75 7.00 -6.71
C THR A 176 -13.42 6.57 -7.33
N ALA A 177 -13.36 6.42 -8.65
CA ALA A 177 -12.13 6.05 -9.37
C ALA A 177 -10.97 7.02 -9.09
N ALA A 178 -11.24 8.33 -9.07
CA ALA A 178 -10.23 9.34 -8.77
C ALA A 178 -9.64 9.19 -7.36
N PHE A 179 -10.43 8.79 -6.38
CA PHE A 179 -9.93 8.55 -5.02
C PHE A 179 -9.03 7.30 -4.98
N ARG A 180 -9.39 6.23 -5.68
CA ARG A 180 -8.52 5.05 -5.80
C ARG A 180 -7.21 5.36 -6.54
N ASP A 181 -7.22 6.30 -7.49
CA ASP A 181 -5.99 6.83 -8.12
C ASP A 181 -5.10 7.57 -7.11
N GLN A 182 -5.67 8.40 -6.24
CA GLN A 182 -4.93 9.07 -5.17
C GLN A 182 -4.31 8.08 -4.20
N LEU A 183 -5.04 7.02 -3.82
CA LEU A 183 -4.52 5.94 -2.97
C LEU A 183 -3.35 5.22 -3.66
N ALA A 184 -3.51 4.87 -4.94
CA ALA A 184 -2.44 4.23 -5.71
C ALA A 184 -1.19 5.12 -5.79
N GLU A 185 -1.35 6.40 -6.06
CA GLU A 185 -0.24 7.36 -6.09
C GLU A 185 0.46 7.46 -4.73
N ALA A 186 -0.29 7.58 -3.64
CA ALA A 186 0.25 7.62 -2.28
C ALA A 186 1.12 6.38 -2.00
N MET A 187 0.63 5.19 -2.36
CA MET A 187 1.37 3.94 -2.17
C MET A 187 2.63 3.88 -3.04
N ILE A 188 2.58 4.33 -4.29
CA ILE A 188 3.76 4.39 -5.16
C ILE A 188 4.84 5.29 -4.55
N VAL A 189 4.47 6.46 -4.05
CA VAL A 189 5.42 7.36 -3.38
C VAL A 189 6.02 6.70 -2.14
N ALA A 190 5.22 5.99 -1.34
CA ALA A 190 5.71 5.26 -0.18
C ALA A 190 6.71 4.15 -0.57
N ILE A 191 6.43 3.40 -1.64
CA ILE A 191 7.33 2.37 -2.17
C ILE A 191 8.64 3.00 -2.66
N GLN A 192 8.58 4.08 -3.42
CA GLN A 192 9.79 4.80 -3.86
C GLN A 192 10.63 5.26 -2.68
N ARG A 193 10.00 5.84 -1.64
CA ARG A 193 10.69 6.30 -0.43
C ARG A 193 11.30 5.17 0.39
N LEU A 194 10.71 3.98 0.37
CA LEU A 194 11.27 2.81 1.06
C LEU A 194 12.67 2.47 0.52
N TYR A 195 12.87 2.62 -0.79
CA TYR A 195 14.12 2.29 -1.48
C TYR A 195 15.07 3.48 -1.66
N LEU A 196 14.69 4.67 -1.18
CA LEU A 196 15.60 5.80 -1.09
C LEU A 196 16.51 5.66 0.14
N SER A 197 17.72 6.26 0.06
CA SER A 197 18.56 6.41 1.24
C SER A 197 17.86 7.28 2.30
N ALA A 198 18.20 7.08 3.57
CA ALA A 198 17.64 7.90 4.65
C ALA A 198 17.95 9.41 4.49
N GLU A 199 19.03 9.73 3.78
CA GLU A 199 19.44 11.11 3.49
C GLU A 199 18.55 11.76 2.42
N ASP A 200 18.01 10.94 1.48
CA ASP A 200 17.14 11.41 0.40
C ASP A 200 15.66 11.42 0.80
N ASP A 201 15.28 10.72 1.88
CA ASP A 201 13.89 10.66 2.38
C ASP A 201 13.57 11.90 3.22
N ALA A 202 13.36 13.03 2.55
CA ALA A 202 12.88 14.24 3.22
C ALA A 202 11.46 14.01 3.78
N LYS A 203 11.23 14.43 5.02
CA LYS A 203 9.89 14.41 5.62
C LYS A 203 8.93 15.27 4.78
N THR A 204 7.76 14.74 4.48
CA THR A 204 6.71 15.48 3.76
C THR A 204 6.42 16.80 4.48
N GLY A 205 6.52 17.92 3.76
CA GLY A 205 6.30 19.27 4.31
C GLY A 205 7.48 19.91 5.04
N THR A 206 8.65 19.24 5.12
CA THR A 206 9.87 19.85 5.66
C THR A 206 10.85 20.18 4.54
N LEU A 207 11.18 21.46 4.38
CA LEU A 207 12.29 21.91 3.53
C LEU A 207 13.60 21.73 4.29
N LYS A 208 14.61 21.12 3.67
CA LYS A 208 15.96 21.12 4.23
C LYS A 208 16.56 22.54 4.06
N ILE A 209 17.39 22.98 5.01
CA ILE A 209 18.10 24.27 4.91
C ILE A 209 18.92 24.36 3.60
N SER A 210 19.42 23.22 3.10
CA SER A 210 20.09 23.11 1.80
C SER A 210 19.18 23.48 0.62
N ASP A 211 17.89 23.18 0.70
CA ASP A 211 16.93 23.45 -0.36
C ASP A 211 16.56 24.94 -0.39
N LEU A 212 16.50 25.57 0.78
CA LEU A 212 16.33 27.03 0.91
C LEU A 212 17.53 27.79 0.35
N ARG A 213 18.75 27.29 0.56
CA ARG A 213 19.99 27.87 -0.01
C ARG A 213 20.04 27.74 -1.53
N ARG A 214 19.61 26.59 -2.10
CA ARG A 214 19.51 26.38 -3.56
C ARG A 214 18.45 27.27 -4.20
N ALA A 215 17.34 27.54 -3.50
CA ALA A 215 16.29 28.43 -3.98
C ALA A 215 16.65 29.93 -3.91
N GLY A 216 17.86 30.28 -3.51
CA GLY A 216 18.34 31.68 -3.46
C GLY A 216 17.73 32.51 -2.32
N LEU A 217 17.04 31.91 -1.38
CA LEU A 217 16.55 32.56 -0.19
C LEU A 217 17.74 32.75 0.78
N ARG A 218 18.48 33.82 0.60
CA ARG A 218 19.50 34.28 1.56
C ARG A 218 18.85 35.05 2.71
N ASN A 219 19.29 34.75 3.94
CA ASN A 219 19.12 35.66 5.07
C ASN A 219 19.85 36.98 4.82
#